data_a5ccc3c005d7d185038c49342cfa5ead
#
_entry.id   a5ccc3c005d7d185038c49342cfa5ead
#
_cell.length_a   1.000
_cell.length_b   1.000
_cell.length_c   1.000
_cell.angle_alpha   90.00
_cell.angle_beta   90.00
_cell.angle_gamma   90.00
#
_symmetry.space_group_name_H-M   'P 1'
#
loop_
_entity.id
_entity.type
_entity.pdbx_description
1 polymer ?
#
loop_
_entity_poly.entity_id
_entity_poly.type
_entity_poly.pdbx_seq_one_letter_code
_entity_poly.pdbx_strand_id
1 'polypeptide(L)'
;MRKEWPADPVAALKTLVATRNDSLKVPAESCRNISVSALNPPDINGIVAYGLSNYSCRGVGSRTGLKPDLAHIGGAGTKHVTEGYGLFSINKYGYTEDGCGTSYAAPNVAKTIAALENSIEGDVSRETLIALSVHHAIIPEPFKDRQLSTVAKHLVGFGMPQSSKEILEGGDNAITLVFANRITTGRKLSFSFT
;
A
#
# COMPACT_ATOMS: atom_id res chain seq x y z
N MET A 1 9.40 18.78 -10.12
CA MET A 1 10.05 18.08 -9.00
C MET A 1 9.10 18.09 -7.84
N ARG A 2 8.72 16.91 -7.33
CA ARG A 2 7.83 16.81 -6.20
C ARG A 2 8.55 17.23 -4.93
N LYS A 3 7.82 17.91 -4.04
CA LYS A 3 8.31 18.20 -2.69
C LYS A 3 8.16 16.95 -1.83
N GLU A 4 9.00 16.83 -0.81
CA GLU A 4 8.82 15.83 0.23
C GLU A 4 7.43 15.96 0.87
N TRP A 5 6.91 14.86 1.40
CA TRP A 5 5.63 14.85 2.09
C TRP A 5 5.70 15.79 3.31
N PRO A 6 4.88 16.84 3.36
CA PRO A 6 4.90 17.78 4.46
C PRO A 6 4.30 17.18 5.74
N ALA A 7 4.80 17.60 6.88
CA ALA A 7 4.25 17.22 8.19
C ALA A 7 2.88 17.85 8.46
N ASP A 8 2.59 18.99 7.81
CA ASP A 8 1.32 19.71 7.94
C ASP A 8 0.28 19.17 6.94
N PRO A 9 -0.89 18.68 7.40
CA PRO A 9 -1.97 18.18 6.53
C PRO A 9 -2.50 19.23 5.54
N VAL A 10 -2.58 20.48 5.93
CA VAL A 10 -3.02 21.58 5.06
C VAL A 10 -2.01 21.84 3.94
N ALA A 11 -0.72 21.81 4.27
CA ALA A 11 0.34 21.91 3.28
C ALA A 11 0.37 20.70 2.35
N ALA A 12 0.06 19.49 2.87
CA ALA A 12 -0.11 18.28 2.07
C ALA A 12 -1.23 18.43 1.04
N LEU A 13 -2.40 18.89 1.47
CA LEU A 13 -3.54 19.12 0.58
C LEU A 13 -3.21 20.17 -0.50
N LYS A 14 -2.58 21.26 -0.15
CA LYS A 14 -2.14 22.29 -1.12
C LYS A 14 -1.17 21.71 -2.15
N THR A 15 -0.23 20.89 -1.71
CA THR A 15 0.73 20.22 -2.60
C THR A 15 0.03 19.26 -3.55
N LEU A 16 -0.94 18.50 -3.06
CA LEU A 16 -1.74 17.57 -3.86
C LEU A 16 -2.58 18.29 -4.93
N VAL A 17 -3.21 19.40 -4.58
CA VAL A 17 -4.01 20.20 -5.53
C VAL A 17 -3.12 20.81 -6.61
N ALA A 18 -1.93 21.26 -6.25
CA ALA A 18 -0.99 21.90 -7.18
C ALA A 18 -0.34 20.92 -8.18
N THR A 19 -0.28 19.62 -7.87
CA THR A 19 0.36 18.61 -8.72
C THR A 19 -0.64 17.88 -9.60
N ARG A 20 -0.83 18.35 -10.83
CA ARG A 20 -1.78 17.76 -11.80
C ARG A 20 -1.27 16.51 -12.53
N ASN A 21 0.03 16.29 -12.58
CA ASN A 21 0.65 15.25 -13.42
C ASN A 21 1.06 13.97 -12.66
N ASP A 22 0.49 13.75 -11.48
CA ASP A 22 0.88 12.68 -10.57
C ASP A 22 -0.06 11.47 -10.60
N SER A 23 -0.87 11.35 -11.66
CA SER A 23 -1.80 10.23 -11.83
C SER A 23 -1.06 8.91 -12.03
N LEU A 24 -1.72 7.85 -11.62
CA LEU A 24 -1.29 6.48 -11.93
C LEU A 24 -1.15 6.29 -13.43
N LYS A 25 -0.20 5.44 -13.79
CA LYS A 25 0.10 5.08 -15.18
C LYS A 25 -0.14 3.60 -15.40
N VAL A 26 -0.46 3.23 -16.63
CA VAL A 26 -0.53 1.84 -17.06
C VAL A 26 0.81 1.15 -16.75
N PRO A 27 0.81 -0.06 -16.14
CA PRO A 27 -0.34 -0.95 -15.89
C PRO A 27 -0.97 -0.83 -14.48
N ALA A 28 -0.61 0.17 -13.65
CA ALA A 28 -1.07 0.30 -12.28
C ALA A 28 -2.60 0.52 -12.14
N GLU A 29 -3.27 0.92 -13.23
CA GLU A 29 -4.72 1.07 -13.30
C GLU A 29 -5.48 -0.26 -13.43
N SER A 30 -4.78 -1.38 -13.63
CA SER A 30 -5.41 -2.68 -13.85
C SER A 30 -6.25 -3.10 -12.65
N CYS A 31 -7.52 -3.43 -12.90
CA CYS A 31 -8.46 -3.89 -11.87
C CYS A 31 -8.12 -5.28 -11.30
N ARG A 32 -7.31 -6.07 -12.01
CA ARG A 32 -6.96 -7.45 -11.61
C ARG A 32 -5.63 -7.54 -10.88
N ASN A 33 -4.87 -6.46 -10.82
CA ASN A 33 -3.57 -6.42 -10.15
C ASN A 33 -3.65 -5.57 -8.89
N ILE A 34 -2.80 -5.87 -7.91
CA ILE A 34 -2.55 -4.98 -6.78
C ILE A 34 -1.55 -3.92 -7.24
N SER A 35 -1.91 -2.66 -7.07
CA SER A 35 -1.00 -1.52 -7.22
C SER A 35 -0.56 -1.02 -5.85
N VAL A 36 0.72 -0.72 -5.72
CA VAL A 36 1.35 -0.37 -4.45
C VAL A 36 1.98 1.01 -4.56
N SER A 37 1.61 1.91 -3.66
CA SER A 37 2.29 3.19 -3.48
C SER A 37 3.49 3.03 -2.55
N ALA A 38 4.44 3.97 -2.67
CA ALA A 38 5.64 3.97 -1.86
C ALA A 38 5.56 4.98 -0.72
N LEU A 39 5.97 4.54 0.46
CA LEU A 39 6.07 5.33 1.68
C LEU A 39 7.53 5.57 2.04
N ASN A 40 7.77 6.66 2.73
CA ASN A 40 9.07 6.96 3.34
C ASN A 40 9.38 5.94 4.44
N PRO A 41 10.64 5.55 4.62
CA PRO A 41 11.07 4.76 5.77
C PRO A 41 10.83 5.52 7.09
N PRO A 42 10.68 4.81 8.22
CA PRO A 42 10.78 5.42 9.53
C PRO A 42 12.22 5.88 9.83
N ASP A 43 12.38 6.67 10.87
CA ASP A 43 13.67 7.02 11.50
C ASP A 43 14.68 7.79 10.62
N ILE A 44 14.21 8.49 9.59
CA ILE A 44 15.03 9.36 8.77
C ILE A 44 14.81 10.83 9.19
N ASN A 45 15.88 11.50 9.62
CA ASN A 45 15.82 12.90 10.02
C ASN A 45 15.40 13.81 8.85
N GLY A 46 14.44 14.70 9.12
CA GLY A 46 13.96 15.67 8.14
C GLY A 46 12.93 15.13 7.13
N ILE A 47 12.53 13.87 7.26
CA ILE A 47 11.52 13.25 6.41
C ILE A 47 10.38 12.73 7.29
N VAL A 48 9.15 12.91 6.84
CA VAL A 48 7.97 12.40 7.55
C VAL A 48 7.93 10.88 7.42
N ALA A 49 8.11 10.19 8.55
CA ALA A 49 8.02 8.73 8.63
C ALA A 49 6.67 8.24 8.09
N TYR A 50 6.69 7.23 7.23
CA TYR A 50 5.50 6.67 6.55
C TYR A 50 4.70 7.70 5.72
N GLY A 51 5.21 8.91 5.50
CA GLY A 51 4.65 9.84 4.54
C GLY A 51 4.78 9.31 3.10
N LEU A 52 4.00 9.85 2.18
CA LEU A 52 4.07 9.45 0.76
C LEU A 52 5.43 9.85 0.18
N SER A 53 6.15 8.88 -0.39
CA SER A 53 7.41 9.16 -1.08
C SER A 53 7.18 10.10 -2.27
N ASN A 54 8.10 11.03 -2.49
CA ASN A 54 7.95 12.13 -3.47
C ASN A 54 7.82 11.68 -4.93
N TYR A 55 8.14 10.43 -5.23
CA TYR A 55 8.01 9.82 -6.56
C TYR A 55 6.74 8.95 -6.69
N SER A 56 6.04 8.67 -5.59
CA SER A 56 4.85 7.83 -5.62
C SER A 56 3.70 8.52 -6.32
N CYS A 57 3.10 7.85 -7.31
CA CYS A 57 1.93 8.36 -8.01
C CYS A 57 0.67 8.21 -7.16
N ARG A 58 -0.29 9.09 -7.39
CA ARG A 58 -1.62 9.03 -6.78
C ARG A 58 -2.66 8.65 -7.81
N GLY A 59 -3.70 8.00 -7.38
CA GLY A 59 -4.79 7.66 -8.27
C GLY A 59 -6.08 8.34 -7.90
N VAL A 60 -6.80 8.72 -8.95
CA VAL A 60 -8.08 8.09 -9.15
C VAL A 60 -7.77 6.96 -10.13
N GLY A 61 -8.00 5.72 -9.75
CA GLY A 61 -7.92 4.58 -10.68
C GLY A 61 -8.92 4.74 -11.82
N SER A 62 -9.00 3.77 -12.70
CA SER A 62 -10.10 3.70 -13.67
C SER A 62 -11.44 3.83 -12.93
N ARG A 63 -12.48 4.30 -13.61
CA ARG A 63 -13.81 4.64 -13.04
C ARG A 63 -14.43 3.56 -12.12
N THR A 64 -13.85 2.38 -12.05
CA THR A 64 -14.40 1.19 -11.37
C THR A 64 -13.65 0.76 -10.13
N GLY A 65 -12.55 1.40 -9.73
CA GLY A 65 -11.77 0.95 -8.59
C GLY A 65 -10.91 2.00 -7.92
N LEU A 66 -10.73 1.84 -6.61
CA LEU A 66 -9.74 2.58 -5.84
C LEU A 66 -8.34 2.10 -6.23
N LYS A 67 -7.45 3.07 -6.52
CA LYS A 67 -6.02 2.85 -6.78
C LYS A 67 -5.21 4.01 -6.20
N PRO A 68 -4.00 3.74 -5.63
CA PRO A 68 -3.42 2.40 -5.42
C PRO A 68 -4.27 1.54 -4.49
N ASP A 69 -4.03 0.20 -4.46
CA ASP A 69 -4.74 -0.68 -3.53
C ASP A 69 -4.10 -0.65 -2.14
N LEU A 70 -2.78 -0.75 -2.09
CA LEU A 70 -1.99 -0.83 -0.87
C LEU A 70 -0.81 0.14 -0.92
N ALA A 71 -0.14 0.29 0.19
CA ALA A 71 1.10 1.05 0.33
C ALA A 71 2.15 0.24 1.09
N HIS A 72 3.42 0.48 0.83
CA HIS A 72 4.51 -0.09 1.63
C HIS A 72 5.75 0.81 1.56
N ILE A 73 6.69 0.62 2.47
CA ILE A 73 7.96 1.33 2.45
C ILE A 73 8.67 1.05 1.13
N GLY A 74 9.05 2.11 0.44
CA GLY A 74 9.76 2.04 -0.84
C GLY A 74 11.03 2.89 -0.88
N GLY A 75 11.40 3.48 0.25
CA GLY A 75 12.49 4.44 0.36
C GLY A 75 12.06 5.89 0.14
N ALA A 76 12.79 6.83 0.67
CA ALA A 76 12.57 8.24 0.44
C ALA A 76 13.34 8.69 -0.80
N GLY A 77 12.62 9.08 -1.83
CA GLY A 77 13.19 9.59 -3.06
C GLY A 77 13.61 11.04 -2.94
N THR A 78 14.73 11.33 -2.33
CA THR A 78 15.32 12.67 -2.36
C THR A 78 16.16 12.86 -3.61
N LYS A 79 16.37 14.09 -4.02
CA LYS A 79 17.24 14.44 -5.18
C LYS A 79 18.70 14.06 -4.99
N HIS A 80 19.10 14.00 -3.74
CA HIS A 80 20.41 13.61 -3.31
C HIS A 80 20.24 12.40 -2.40
N VAL A 81 20.19 11.21 -3.01
CA VAL A 81 20.20 9.96 -2.26
C VAL A 81 21.56 9.88 -1.57
N THR A 82 21.60 10.38 -0.34
CA THR A 82 22.66 10.03 0.58
C THR A 82 22.34 8.65 1.13
N GLU A 83 23.35 7.85 1.43
CA GLU A 83 23.19 6.52 2.02
C GLU A 83 22.20 6.54 3.18
N GLY A 84 21.30 5.56 3.23
CA GLY A 84 20.34 5.39 4.33
C GLY A 84 18.92 5.92 4.08
N TYR A 85 18.65 6.52 2.93
CA TYR A 85 17.30 7.01 2.58
C TYR A 85 16.45 5.99 1.83
N GLY A 86 17.09 4.96 1.32
CA GLY A 86 16.45 3.90 0.56
C GLY A 86 16.29 2.58 1.31
N LEU A 87 16.02 1.55 0.56
CA LEU A 87 16.02 0.17 1.00
C LEU A 87 17.29 -0.51 0.48
N PHE A 88 17.97 -1.24 1.33
CA PHE A 88 19.15 -1.99 0.94
C PHE A 88 18.76 -3.20 0.08
N SER A 89 19.47 -3.36 -1.01
CA SER A 89 19.36 -4.50 -1.92
C SER A 89 20.77 -4.99 -2.31
N ILE A 90 20.83 -6.14 -2.94
CA ILE A 90 22.08 -6.67 -3.50
C ILE A 90 22.07 -6.39 -4.99
N ASN A 91 23.09 -5.71 -5.50
CA ASN A 91 23.25 -5.47 -6.92
C ASN A 91 23.77 -6.70 -7.68
N LYS A 92 23.84 -6.63 -9.01
CA LYS A 92 24.29 -7.73 -9.87
C LYS A 92 25.74 -8.22 -9.62
N TYR A 93 26.52 -7.44 -8.88
CA TYR A 93 27.90 -7.78 -8.52
C TYR A 93 28.02 -8.34 -7.08
N GLY A 94 26.90 -8.50 -6.35
CA GLY A 94 26.87 -9.00 -4.99
C GLY A 94 27.14 -7.93 -3.91
N TYR A 95 27.22 -6.66 -4.27
CA TYR A 95 27.40 -5.57 -3.31
C TYR A 95 26.06 -5.03 -2.83
N THR A 96 26.04 -4.57 -1.58
CA THR A 96 24.90 -3.85 -1.03
C THR A 96 24.73 -2.50 -1.74
N GLU A 97 23.53 -2.21 -2.15
CA GLU A 97 23.14 -0.95 -2.81
C GLU A 97 21.87 -0.39 -2.18
N ASP A 98 21.87 0.92 -1.96
CA ASP A 98 20.71 1.64 -1.45
C ASP A 98 19.85 2.12 -2.62
N GLY A 99 18.54 1.85 -2.56
CA GLY A 99 17.63 2.19 -3.64
C GLY A 99 16.25 2.59 -3.17
N CYS A 100 15.55 3.38 -3.97
CA CYS A 100 14.18 3.78 -3.70
C CYS A 100 13.31 3.66 -4.94
N GLY A 101 12.03 3.38 -4.72
CA GLY A 101 11.05 3.25 -5.79
C GLY A 101 9.85 2.41 -5.37
N THR A 102 8.75 2.53 -6.11
CA THR A 102 7.63 1.59 -5.97
C THR A 102 8.04 0.16 -6.31
N SER A 103 9.15 -0.02 -7.05
CA SER A 103 9.79 -1.30 -7.32
C SER A 103 10.36 -2.00 -6.07
N TYR A 104 10.56 -1.26 -4.98
CA TYR A 104 10.93 -1.80 -3.67
C TYR A 104 9.70 -2.01 -2.77
N ALA A 105 8.69 -1.15 -2.89
CA ALA A 105 7.45 -1.29 -2.13
C ALA A 105 6.62 -2.51 -2.56
N ALA A 106 6.48 -2.74 -3.86
CA ALA A 106 5.67 -3.83 -4.39
C ALA A 106 6.17 -5.24 -3.99
N PRO A 107 7.48 -5.56 -4.02
CA PRO A 107 7.98 -6.84 -3.52
C PRO A 107 7.73 -7.07 -2.03
N ASN A 108 7.71 -6.03 -1.21
CA ASN A 108 7.39 -6.16 0.21
C ASN A 108 5.92 -6.57 0.44
N VAL A 109 4.99 -6.03 -0.34
CA VAL A 109 3.59 -6.49 -0.34
C VAL A 109 3.50 -7.92 -0.87
N ALA A 110 4.19 -8.24 -1.95
CA ALA A 110 4.23 -9.59 -2.51
C ALA A 110 4.77 -10.62 -1.50
N LYS A 111 5.82 -10.26 -0.75
CA LYS A 111 6.36 -11.08 0.35
C LYS A 111 5.30 -11.35 1.42
N THR A 112 4.55 -10.34 1.85
CA THR A 112 3.49 -10.51 2.85
C THR A 112 2.40 -11.46 2.34
N ILE A 113 1.97 -11.29 1.09
CA ILE A 113 0.95 -12.16 0.47
C ILE A 113 1.45 -13.59 0.33
N ALA A 114 2.69 -13.80 -0.11
CA ALA A 114 3.29 -15.13 -0.22
C ALA A 114 3.46 -15.80 1.15
N ALA A 115 3.85 -15.04 2.18
CA ALA A 115 3.92 -15.56 3.54
C ALA A 115 2.53 -15.93 4.09
N LEU A 116 1.52 -15.13 3.77
CA LEU A 116 0.12 -15.41 4.14
C LEU A 116 -0.38 -16.69 3.46
N GLU A 117 -0.15 -16.85 2.16
CA GLU A 117 -0.48 -18.06 1.40
C GLU A 117 0.17 -19.30 2.00
N ASN A 118 1.45 -19.23 2.33
CA ASN A 118 2.18 -20.35 2.92
C ASN A 118 1.75 -20.69 4.35
N SER A 119 1.09 -19.77 5.05
CA SER A 119 0.65 -19.97 6.45
C SER A 119 -0.79 -20.46 6.56
N ILE A 120 -1.57 -20.44 5.47
CA ILE A 120 -2.95 -20.93 5.44
C ILE A 120 -2.94 -22.40 5.00
N GLU A 121 -3.61 -23.26 5.77
CA GLU A 121 -3.76 -24.66 5.40
C GLU A 121 -4.75 -24.83 4.25
N GLY A 122 -4.36 -25.63 3.26
CA GLY A 122 -5.17 -25.93 2.08
C GLY A 122 -5.07 -24.89 0.96
N ASP A 123 -5.88 -25.07 -0.08
CA ASP A 123 -5.88 -24.19 -1.23
C ASP A 123 -6.61 -22.88 -0.94
N VAL A 124 -5.91 -21.76 -1.08
CA VAL A 124 -6.46 -20.43 -0.91
C VAL A 124 -6.48 -19.67 -2.23
N SER A 125 -7.59 -19.02 -2.55
CA SER A 125 -7.69 -18.24 -3.77
C SER A 125 -6.90 -16.92 -3.66
N ARG A 126 -6.40 -16.44 -4.81
CA ARG A 126 -5.75 -15.14 -4.90
C ARG A 126 -6.65 -14.02 -4.37
N GLU A 127 -7.92 -14.06 -4.67
CA GLU A 127 -8.92 -13.10 -4.23
C GLU A 127 -9.05 -13.07 -2.71
N THR A 128 -8.97 -14.23 -2.07
CA THR A 128 -8.96 -14.35 -0.59
C THR A 128 -7.71 -13.71 0.01
N LEU A 129 -6.53 -13.98 -0.54
CA LEU A 129 -5.28 -13.37 -0.08
C LEU A 129 -5.30 -11.84 -0.21
N ILE A 130 -5.82 -11.33 -1.33
CA ILE A 130 -6.00 -9.90 -1.54
C ILE A 130 -6.99 -9.31 -0.51
N ALA A 131 -8.13 -9.97 -0.31
CA ALA A 131 -9.16 -9.51 0.62
C ALA A 131 -8.63 -9.44 2.06
N LEU A 132 -7.90 -10.46 2.51
CA LEU A 132 -7.26 -10.48 3.84
C LEU A 132 -6.21 -9.37 3.97
N SER A 133 -5.37 -9.20 2.96
CA SER A 133 -4.34 -8.14 2.96
C SER A 133 -4.93 -6.74 3.01
N VAL A 134 -6.03 -6.51 2.31
CA VAL A 134 -6.76 -5.23 2.29
C VAL A 134 -7.53 -5.01 3.60
N HIS A 135 -8.19 -6.05 4.11
CA HIS A 135 -8.99 -5.97 5.34
C HIS A 135 -8.14 -5.62 6.56
N HIS A 136 -6.95 -6.18 6.65
CA HIS A 136 -5.99 -5.95 7.73
C HIS A 136 -4.96 -4.85 7.43
N ALA A 137 -5.15 -4.08 6.37
CA ALA A 137 -4.27 -2.96 6.08
C ALA A 137 -4.52 -1.80 7.03
N ILE A 138 -3.45 -1.16 7.48
CA ILE A 138 -3.49 -0.03 8.40
C ILE A 138 -3.12 1.25 7.67
N ILE A 139 -3.96 2.26 7.77
CA ILE A 139 -3.65 3.60 7.27
C ILE A 139 -2.47 4.16 8.07
N PRO A 140 -1.35 4.54 7.43
CA PRO A 140 -0.21 5.11 8.13
C PRO A 140 -0.55 6.43 8.83
N GLU A 141 0.12 6.71 9.95
CA GLU A 141 -0.19 7.83 10.84
C GLU A 141 -0.32 9.19 10.15
N PRO A 142 0.56 9.58 9.20
CA PRO A 142 0.44 10.87 8.52
C PRO A 142 -0.86 11.06 7.73
N PHE A 143 -1.59 9.99 7.44
CA PHE A 143 -2.85 10.00 6.67
C PHE A 143 -4.11 9.86 7.53
N LYS A 144 -3.97 9.68 8.84
CA LYS A 144 -5.11 9.58 9.77
C LYS A 144 -5.73 10.92 10.10
N ASP A 145 -5.06 12.03 9.75
CA ASP A 145 -5.60 13.36 9.97
C ASP A 145 -6.96 13.52 9.26
N ARG A 146 -7.91 14.10 9.99
CA ARG A 146 -9.29 14.31 9.52
C ARG A 146 -9.35 15.08 8.19
N GLN A 147 -8.44 16.02 7.98
CA GLN A 147 -8.40 16.84 6.76
C GLN A 147 -7.90 16.04 5.54
N LEU A 148 -7.16 14.94 5.75
CA LEU A 148 -6.68 14.07 4.70
C LEU A 148 -7.59 12.87 4.45
N SER A 149 -8.60 12.62 5.28
CA SER A 149 -9.44 11.40 5.23
C SER A 149 -10.07 11.13 3.85
N THR A 150 -10.46 12.19 3.13
CA THR A 150 -11.07 12.09 1.80
C THR A 150 -10.08 11.76 0.70
N VAL A 151 -8.81 12.16 0.86
CA VAL A 151 -7.77 12.00 -0.16
C VAL A 151 -6.78 10.87 0.18
N ALA A 152 -6.72 10.44 1.43
CA ALA A 152 -5.79 9.41 1.90
C ALA A 152 -5.86 8.13 1.05
N LYS A 153 -7.09 7.68 0.73
CA LYS A 153 -7.29 6.48 -0.09
C LYS A 153 -6.72 6.60 -1.51
N HIS A 154 -6.66 7.80 -2.07
CA HIS A 154 -6.05 8.03 -3.39
C HIS A 154 -4.52 8.08 -3.34
N LEU A 155 -3.93 8.13 -2.15
CA LEU A 155 -2.49 8.19 -1.92
C LEU A 155 -1.92 6.85 -1.50
N VAL A 156 -2.60 6.18 -0.56
CA VAL A 156 -2.09 4.96 0.10
C VAL A 156 -3.05 3.76 -0.01
N GLY A 157 -4.14 3.91 -0.76
CA GLY A 157 -5.15 2.86 -0.88
C GLY A 157 -5.79 2.53 0.46
N PHE A 158 -5.86 1.25 0.77
CA PHE A 158 -6.32 0.75 2.07
C PHE A 158 -5.25 0.85 3.16
N GLY A 159 -4.00 1.20 2.80
CA GLY A 159 -2.89 1.36 3.72
C GLY A 159 -1.81 0.30 3.56
N MET A 160 -1.01 0.12 4.59
CA MET A 160 0.07 -0.85 4.64
C MET A 160 -0.45 -2.18 5.21
N PRO A 161 -0.29 -3.32 4.52
CA PRO A 161 -0.71 -4.61 5.03
C PRO A 161 0.10 -4.96 6.30
N GLN A 162 -0.55 -5.57 7.25
CA GLN A 162 0.10 -6.15 8.42
C GLN A 162 0.90 -7.40 8.04
N SER A 163 1.73 -7.91 8.95
CA SER A 163 2.42 -9.17 8.74
C SER A 163 1.42 -10.35 8.60
N SER A 164 1.82 -11.42 7.94
CA SER A 164 0.98 -12.63 7.81
C SER A 164 0.53 -13.18 9.17
N LYS A 165 1.41 -13.09 10.17
CA LYS A 165 1.10 -13.49 11.54
C LYS A 165 -0.04 -12.65 12.15
N GLU A 166 0.07 -11.32 12.07
CA GLU A 166 -0.96 -10.40 12.59
C GLU A 166 -2.29 -10.56 11.86
N ILE A 167 -2.25 -10.83 10.55
CA ILE A 167 -3.46 -11.07 9.74
C ILE A 167 -4.18 -12.36 10.18
N LEU A 168 -3.45 -13.42 10.51
CA LEU A 168 -4.02 -14.73 10.85
C LEU A 168 -4.37 -14.89 12.33
N GLU A 169 -3.57 -14.33 13.22
CA GLU A 169 -3.83 -14.44 14.65
C GLU A 169 -4.98 -13.54 15.10
N GLY A 170 -5.25 -12.45 14.36
CA GLY A 170 -6.31 -11.50 14.72
C GLY A 170 -6.06 -10.84 16.08
N GLY A 171 -7.04 -10.09 16.55
CA GLY A 171 -7.06 -9.58 17.93
C GLY A 171 -7.95 -10.46 18.80
N ASP A 172 -7.70 -10.50 20.10
CA ASP A 172 -8.42 -11.32 21.09
C ASP A 172 -9.95 -11.16 21.05
N ASN A 173 -10.45 -10.08 20.45
CA ASN A 173 -11.87 -9.71 20.43
C ASN A 173 -12.49 -9.72 19.02
N ALA A 174 -11.81 -10.24 18.01
CA ALA A 174 -12.30 -10.21 16.62
C ALA A 174 -11.98 -11.51 15.89
N ILE A 175 -12.96 -12.01 15.14
CA ILE A 175 -12.81 -13.15 14.25
C ILE A 175 -13.08 -12.67 12.84
N THR A 176 -12.14 -12.92 11.91
CA THR A 176 -12.32 -12.64 10.50
C THR A 176 -12.80 -13.90 9.79
N LEU A 177 -14.00 -13.84 9.24
CA LEU A 177 -14.57 -14.91 8.42
C LEU A 177 -14.49 -14.50 6.95
N VAL A 178 -13.90 -15.34 6.13
CA VAL A 178 -13.80 -15.11 4.68
C VAL A 178 -14.71 -16.10 3.96
N PHE A 179 -15.64 -15.57 3.17
CA PHE A 179 -16.52 -16.35 2.32
C PHE A 179 -16.12 -16.12 0.88
N ALA A 180 -15.55 -17.14 0.25
CA ALA A 180 -15.18 -17.10 -1.16
C ALA A 180 -16.10 -18.03 -1.95
N ASN A 181 -16.80 -17.50 -2.96
CA ASN A 181 -17.63 -18.28 -3.84
C ASN A 181 -17.72 -17.66 -5.25
N ARG A 182 -17.97 -18.47 -6.24
CA ARG A 182 -18.21 -18.01 -7.61
C ARG A 182 -19.70 -17.83 -7.85
N ILE A 183 -20.10 -16.58 -8.13
CA ILE A 183 -21.48 -16.24 -8.43
C ILE A 183 -21.65 -16.22 -9.95
N THR A 184 -22.64 -16.96 -10.47
CA THR A 184 -23.04 -16.91 -11.88
C THR A 184 -24.14 -15.88 -12.10
N THR A 185 -24.30 -15.43 -13.34
CA THR A 185 -25.34 -14.48 -13.72
C THR A 185 -26.73 -14.90 -13.22
N GLY A 186 -27.47 -13.98 -12.61
CA GLY A 186 -28.80 -14.25 -12.06
C GLY A 186 -28.83 -14.90 -10.68
N ARG A 187 -27.68 -15.16 -10.06
CA ARG A 187 -27.58 -15.66 -8.68
C ARG A 187 -27.19 -14.55 -7.70
N LYS A 188 -27.62 -14.70 -6.45
CA LYS A 188 -27.19 -13.85 -5.33
C LYS A 188 -26.60 -14.72 -4.24
N LEU A 189 -25.64 -14.17 -3.51
CA LEU A 189 -25.12 -14.75 -2.29
C LEU A 189 -25.84 -14.11 -1.10
N SER A 190 -26.37 -14.94 -0.21
CA SER A 190 -27.02 -14.46 1.02
C SER A 190 -26.38 -15.16 2.21
N PHE A 191 -26.07 -14.43 3.25
CA PHE A 191 -25.55 -14.93 4.52
C PHE A 191 -26.59 -14.64 5.61
N SER A 192 -26.90 -15.64 6.42
CA SER A 192 -27.71 -15.47 7.62
C SER A 192 -26.81 -15.67 8.82
N PHE A 193 -26.77 -14.68 9.69
CA PHE A 193 -26.10 -14.76 10.99
C PHE A 193 -27.18 -14.93 12.04
N THR A 194 -27.11 -15.99 12.81
CA THR A 194 -27.96 -16.26 13.97
C THR A 194 -27.19 -16.00 15.25
#